data_583ec5bbb28223c5f2b9a5c614820657
#
_entry.id   583ec5bbb28223c5f2b9a5c614820657
#
_cell.length_a   1.000
_cell.length_b   1.000
_cell.length_c   1.000
_cell.angle_alpha   90.00
_cell.angle_beta   90.00
_cell.angle_gamma   90.00
#
_symmetry.space_group_name_H-M   'P 1'
#
loop_
_entity.id
_entity.type
_entity.pdbx_description
1 polymer ?
#
loop_
_entity_poly.entity_id
_entity_poly.type
_entity_poly.pdbx_seq_one_letter_code
_entity_poly.pdbx_strand_id
1 'polypeptide(L)'
;VSSGSVSNTATAFGSSPGNSNDVTDISDDGNDLDGNTTNDATITNFATTSGLEVTKTGVLVEASGDNLPGVGDIVVFTITVENKGNTSVGTLTLTDTFKRGSLSDNSSLSLSSGPTFNSTTSGSSEGSLVSGEIATYTASYTVVSSDVASTTVYNSVTANAVTIGGASISDISDDGDDNDGSLSSDETFVTLTQEPQIEVTKTVVVNQAGSVIAIGDVANYTITVANTGNVS
;
A
#
# COMPACT_ATOMS: atom_id res chain seq x y z
N VAL A 1 -14.86 21.00 6.30
CA VAL A 1 -16.17 21.52 5.87
C VAL A 1 -16.99 20.36 5.33
N SER A 2 -18.09 20.00 6.00
CA SER A 2 -18.90 18.82 5.63
C SER A 2 -19.93 19.10 4.52
N SER A 3 -20.17 20.34 4.15
CA SER A 3 -21.28 20.70 3.26
C SER A 3 -20.91 21.56 2.05
N GLY A 4 -19.66 21.89 1.83
CA GLY A 4 -19.24 22.77 0.72
C GLY A 4 -19.74 24.22 0.78
N SER A 5 -20.49 24.59 1.80
CA SER A 5 -20.95 25.96 2.02
C SER A 5 -21.12 26.28 3.50
N VAL A 6 -21.04 27.57 3.82
CA VAL A 6 -21.37 28.12 5.13
C VAL A 6 -22.41 29.22 4.91
N SER A 7 -23.44 29.20 5.74
CA SER A 7 -24.51 30.19 5.78
C SER A 7 -24.42 31.01 7.06
N ASN A 8 -24.59 32.33 6.95
CA ASN A 8 -24.57 33.24 8.09
C ASN A 8 -25.68 34.28 7.95
N THR A 9 -26.33 34.56 9.09
CA THR A 9 -27.29 35.68 9.24
C THR A 9 -26.94 36.48 10.48
N ALA A 10 -27.25 37.75 10.48
CA ALA A 10 -27.15 38.62 11.63
C ALA A 10 -28.54 39.25 11.95
N THR A 11 -28.84 39.44 13.22
CA THR A 11 -30.08 40.11 13.65
C THR A 11 -29.69 41.38 14.41
N ALA A 12 -30.20 42.51 13.97
CA ALA A 12 -30.06 43.78 14.66
C ALA A 12 -31.31 44.08 15.49
N PHE A 13 -31.08 44.65 16.66
CA PHE A 13 -32.16 45.11 17.56
C PHE A 13 -32.01 46.62 17.80
N GLY A 14 -33.09 47.31 17.74
CA GLY A 14 -33.21 48.74 18.09
C GLY A 14 -34.27 48.97 19.11
N SER A 15 -34.30 50.15 19.72
CA SER A 15 -35.35 50.58 20.65
C SER A 15 -35.92 51.92 20.23
N SER A 16 -37.23 52.03 20.16
CA SER A 16 -37.91 53.32 20.02
C SER A 16 -37.98 54.07 21.36
N PRO A 17 -38.17 55.38 21.38
CA PRO A 17 -38.26 56.12 22.63
C PRO A 17 -39.32 55.57 23.59
N GLY A 18 -38.88 55.13 24.76
CA GLY A 18 -39.75 54.53 25.80
C GLY A 18 -39.96 53.04 25.74
N ASN A 19 -39.41 52.34 24.73
CA ASN A 19 -39.45 50.86 24.59
C ASN A 19 -38.03 50.33 24.51
N SER A 20 -37.89 49.00 24.66
CA SER A 20 -36.60 48.34 24.47
C SER A 20 -36.75 47.14 23.52
N ASN A 21 -35.86 47.02 22.54
CA ASN A 21 -35.79 45.95 21.54
C ASN A 21 -37.12 45.73 20.76
N ASP A 22 -37.85 46.83 20.47
CA ASP A 22 -39.12 46.79 19.73
C ASP A 22 -38.96 46.92 18.22
N VAL A 23 -37.72 47.12 17.74
CA VAL A 23 -37.36 47.16 16.33
C VAL A 23 -36.33 46.09 16.08
N THR A 24 -36.60 45.22 15.14
CA THR A 24 -35.67 44.12 14.76
C THR A 24 -35.57 44.01 13.24
N ASP A 25 -34.41 43.67 12.77
CA ASP A 25 -34.14 43.38 11.37
C ASP A 25 -33.12 42.21 11.25
N ILE A 26 -33.30 41.37 10.24
CA ILE A 26 -32.38 40.24 9.92
C ILE A 26 -31.64 40.60 8.64
N SER A 27 -30.35 40.33 8.61
CA SER A 27 -29.51 40.66 7.45
C SER A 27 -30.02 40.00 6.16
N ASP A 28 -29.92 40.76 5.10
CA ASP A 28 -30.04 40.36 3.72
C ASP A 28 -28.64 40.09 3.15
N ASP A 29 -28.47 39.21 2.16
CA ASP A 29 -27.19 38.94 1.51
C ASP A 29 -26.79 39.99 0.48
N GLY A 30 -27.69 40.93 0.14
CA GLY A 30 -27.48 42.01 -0.82
C GLY A 30 -27.60 41.58 -2.28
N ASN A 31 -28.17 40.41 -2.57
CA ASN A 31 -28.35 39.85 -3.92
C ASN A 31 -29.82 39.63 -4.26
N ASP A 32 -30.52 40.69 -4.62
CA ASP A 32 -31.94 40.64 -5.01
C ASP A 32 -32.25 39.85 -6.29
N LEU A 33 -31.20 39.32 -6.98
CA LEU A 33 -31.34 38.61 -8.26
C LEU A 33 -31.62 37.13 -8.08
N ASP A 34 -31.48 36.57 -6.90
CA ASP A 34 -31.74 35.15 -6.60
C ASP A 34 -33.20 34.85 -6.30
N GLY A 35 -34.05 35.91 -6.22
CA GLY A 35 -35.51 35.80 -6.01
C GLY A 35 -35.93 36.01 -4.57
N ASN A 36 -35.03 36.30 -3.66
CA ASN A 36 -35.28 36.76 -2.29
C ASN A 36 -34.74 38.19 -2.12
N THR A 37 -35.50 39.06 -1.60
CA THR A 37 -35.17 40.49 -1.48
C THR A 37 -35.11 40.98 -0.03
N THR A 38 -35.30 40.07 0.94
CA THR A 38 -35.30 40.40 2.37
C THR A 38 -34.98 39.21 3.24
N ASN A 39 -34.19 39.42 4.29
CA ASN A 39 -33.99 38.46 5.40
C ASN A 39 -33.41 37.10 4.97
N ASP A 40 -32.53 37.08 4.00
CA ASP A 40 -31.85 35.86 3.61
C ASP A 40 -30.39 35.76 4.11
N ALA A 41 -29.87 34.53 4.07
CA ALA A 41 -28.56 34.26 4.60
C ALA A 41 -27.47 34.47 3.57
N THR A 42 -26.40 35.17 3.94
CA THR A 42 -25.18 35.21 3.14
C THR A 42 -24.57 33.80 3.06
N ILE A 43 -24.45 33.26 1.85
CA ILE A 43 -23.89 31.93 1.60
C ILE A 43 -22.50 32.05 0.98
N THR A 44 -21.51 31.45 1.65
CA THR A 44 -20.16 31.27 1.10
C THR A 44 -19.95 29.84 0.68
N ASN A 45 -19.74 29.59 -0.61
CA ASN A 45 -19.46 28.27 -1.16
C ASN A 45 -17.96 27.98 -1.13
N PHE A 46 -17.60 26.75 -0.76
CA PHE A 46 -16.24 26.22 -0.82
C PHE A 46 -16.18 25.13 -1.88
N ALA A 47 -15.27 25.27 -2.83
CA ALA A 47 -14.99 24.20 -3.78
C ALA A 47 -14.44 22.97 -3.04
N THR A 48 -15.06 21.82 -3.25
CA THR A 48 -14.57 20.54 -2.73
C THR A 48 -13.75 19.85 -3.80
N THR A 49 -12.57 19.34 -3.42
CA THR A 49 -11.73 18.48 -4.24
C THR A 49 -11.63 17.11 -3.56
N SER A 50 -11.58 16.06 -4.33
CA SER A 50 -11.41 14.71 -3.84
C SER A 50 -10.35 13.98 -4.65
N GLY A 51 -9.58 13.12 -3.99
CA GLY A 51 -8.56 12.29 -4.62
C GLY A 51 -7.87 11.42 -3.58
N LEU A 52 -7.39 10.28 -4.02
CA LEU A 52 -6.46 9.43 -3.28
C LEU A 52 -5.14 9.42 -4.03
N GLU A 53 -4.06 9.20 -3.31
CA GLU A 53 -2.76 8.82 -3.84
C GLU A 53 -2.30 7.59 -3.08
N VAL A 54 -1.98 6.52 -3.82
CA VAL A 54 -1.57 5.25 -3.25
C VAL A 54 -0.15 4.94 -3.69
N THR A 55 0.74 4.72 -2.73
CA THR A 55 2.11 4.27 -3.01
C THR A 55 2.32 2.91 -2.38
N LYS A 56 3.02 2.02 -3.08
CA LYS A 56 3.37 0.70 -2.59
C LYS A 56 4.83 0.42 -2.87
N THR A 57 5.56 -0.03 -1.86
CA THR A 57 6.96 -0.45 -1.98
C THR A 57 7.11 -1.88 -1.52
N GLY A 58 8.13 -2.60 -2.03
CA GLY A 58 8.40 -3.98 -1.69
C GLY A 58 9.86 -4.24 -1.36
N VAL A 59 10.12 -5.04 -0.33
CA VAL A 59 11.47 -5.42 0.09
C VAL A 59 11.53 -6.92 0.34
N LEU A 60 12.54 -7.59 -0.20
CA LEU A 60 12.86 -8.98 0.15
C LEU A 60 13.61 -9.00 1.48
N VAL A 61 13.13 -9.81 2.42
CA VAL A 61 13.71 -10.01 3.74
C VAL A 61 14.15 -11.47 3.85
N GLU A 62 15.42 -11.68 4.11
CA GLU A 62 15.98 -13.01 4.41
C GLU A 62 15.29 -13.61 5.65
N ALA A 63 14.67 -14.74 5.48
CA ALA A 63 13.93 -15.45 6.53
C ALA A 63 14.19 -16.98 6.50
N SER A 64 14.77 -17.49 5.42
CA SER A 64 15.10 -18.93 5.25
C SER A 64 16.30 -19.35 6.10
N GLY A 65 17.23 -18.43 6.38
CA GLY A 65 18.44 -18.67 7.17
C GLY A 65 19.62 -19.22 6.34
N ASP A 66 19.53 -19.17 5.00
CA ASP A 66 20.59 -19.63 4.10
C ASP A 66 21.43 -18.50 3.50
N ASN A 67 21.04 -17.23 3.72
CA ASN A 67 21.62 -15.99 3.20
C ASN A 67 21.60 -15.90 1.66
N LEU A 68 20.67 -16.57 1.01
CA LEU A 68 20.41 -16.51 -0.43
C LEU A 68 19.00 -15.99 -0.69
N PRO A 69 18.80 -15.09 -1.68
CA PRO A 69 17.46 -14.63 -2.05
C PRO A 69 16.63 -15.79 -2.58
N GLY A 70 15.67 -16.29 -1.83
CA GLY A 70 15.03 -17.51 -2.29
C GLY A 70 13.82 -18.03 -1.54
N VAL A 71 13.65 -19.31 -1.66
CA VAL A 71 12.52 -20.04 -1.09
C VAL A 71 12.52 -19.95 0.43
N GLY A 72 11.41 -19.51 0.99
CA GLY A 72 11.21 -19.30 2.43
C GLY A 72 11.45 -17.88 2.89
N ASP A 73 12.08 -17.04 2.07
CA ASP A 73 12.19 -15.61 2.34
C ASP A 73 10.85 -14.92 2.25
N ILE A 74 10.78 -13.71 2.80
CA ILE A 74 9.54 -12.94 2.87
C ILE A 74 9.68 -11.65 2.08
N VAL A 75 8.81 -11.44 1.10
CA VAL A 75 8.59 -10.13 0.52
C VAL A 75 7.63 -9.37 1.44
N VAL A 76 8.10 -8.24 1.96
CA VAL A 76 7.29 -7.33 2.79
C VAL A 76 6.92 -6.11 1.95
N PHE A 77 5.62 -5.83 1.85
CA PHE A 77 5.10 -4.65 1.18
C PHE A 77 4.65 -3.62 2.20
N THR A 78 5.01 -2.37 1.95
CA THR A 78 4.47 -1.20 2.65
C THR A 78 3.56 -0.44 1.69
N ILE A 79 2.35 -0.15 2.15
CA ILE A 79 1.34 0.56 1.36
C ILE A 79 0.98 1.84 2.11
N THR A 80 0.99 2.97 1.41
CA THR A 80 0.49 4.24 1.93
C THR A 80 -0.68 4.70 1.09
N VAL A 81 -1.70 5.26 1.74
CA VAL A 81 -2.87 5.86 1.10
C VAL A 81 -3.04 7.27 1.66
N GLU A 82 -2.86 8.27 0.83
CA GLU A 82 -3.04 9.68 1.18
C GLU A 82 -4.37 10.20 0.65
N ASN A 83 -5.11 10.95 1.47
CA ASN A 83 -6.25 11.72 1.03
C ASN A 83 -5.79 13.08 0.48
N LYS A 84 -5.66 13.19 -0.84
CA LYS A 84 -5.26 14.43 -1.55
C LYS A 84 -6.38 15.45 -1.66
N GLY A 85 -7.59 15.08 -1.25
CA GLY A 85 -8.74 15.97 -1.26
C GLY A 85 -8.73 16.95 -0.08
N ASN A 86 -9.60 17.97 -0.14
CA ASN A 86 -9.80 18.94 0.94
C ASN A 86 -10.97 18.56 1.87
N THR A 87 -11.55 17.38 1.69
CA THR A 87 -12.62 16.82 2.54
C THR A 87 -12.25 15.42 3.01
N SER A 88 -12.80 15.00 4.15
CA SER A 88 -12.59 13.65 4.66
C SER A 88 -13.21 12.59 3.75
N VAL A 89 -12.59 11.41 3.75
CA VAL A 89 -13.11 10.20 3.11
C VAL A 89 -13.34 9.11 4.16
N GLY A 90 -14.26 8.20 3.84
CA GLY A 90 -14.57 7.04 4.66
C GLY A 90 -14.72 5.77 3.82
N THR A 91 -15.02 4.65 4.47
CA THR A 91 -15.16 3.33 3.84
C THR A 91 -13.95 2.95 2.96
N LEU A 92 -12.74 3.41 3.36
CA LEU A 92 -11.52 3.06 2.66
C LEU A 92 -11.30 1.55 2.70
N THR A 93 -11.14 0.95 1.54
CA THR A 93 -10.87 -0.47 1.34
C THR A 93 -9.73 -0.67 0.38
N LEU A 94 -8.95 -1.72 0.59
CA LEU A 94 -7.84 -2.11 -0.27
C LEU A 94 -8.12 -3.44 -0.96
N THR A 95 -7.86 -3.50 -2.26
CA THR A 95 -7.91 -4.75 -3.04
C THR A 95 -6.53 -4.98 -3.63
N ASP A 96 -5.88 -6.07 -3.22
CA ASP A 96 -4.53 -6.43 -3.64
C ASP A 96 -4.55 -7.31 -4.90
N THR A 97 -3.59 -7.10 -5.79
CA THR A 97 -3.35 -7.93 -6.98
C THR A 97 -1.88 -8.31 -7.00
N PHE A 98 -1.59 -9.61 -6.87
CA PHE A 98 -0.24 -10.14 -6.79
C PHE A 98 0.01 -11.16 -7.88
N LYS A 99 1.15 -11.04 -8.58
CA LYS A 99 1.50 -11.84 -9.76
C LYS A 99 2.95 -12.34 -9.69
N ARG A 100 3.21 -13.39 -10.45
CA ARG A 100 4.55 -13.96 -10.69
C ARG A 100 4.97 -13.72 -12.13
N GLY A 101 6.26 -13.48 -12.35
CA GLY A 101 6.81 -13.38 -13.69
C GLY A 101 6.67 -11.99 -14.32
N SER A 102 6.47 -11.89 -15.62
CA SER A 102 6.42 -10.63 -16.33
C SER A 102 5.11 -9.86 -16.09
N LEU A 103 5.12 -8.56 -16.38
CA LEU A 103 3.93 -7.69 -16.31
C LEU A 103 2.72 -8.22 -17.11
N SER A 104 2.97 -9.02 -18.15
CA SER A 104 1.92 -9.65 -18.96
C SER A 104 1.43 -10.99 -18.41
N ASP A 105 2.02 -11.51 -17.33
CA ASP A 105 1.58 -12.74 -16.70
C ASP A 105 0.25 -12.48 -15.96
N ASN A 106 -0.77 -13.28 -16.29
CA ASN A 106 -2.07 -13.24 -15.65
C ASN A 106 -2.17 -14.21 -14.46
N SER A 107 -1.06 -14.83 -14.05
CA SER A 107 -1.06 -15.70 -12.87
C SER A 107 -1.39 -14.86 -11.63
N SER A 108 -2.45 -15.23 -10.94
CA SER A 108 -2.84 -14.60 -9.67
C SER A 108 -2.24 -15.38 -8.51
N LEU A 109 -1.55 -14.69 -7.63
CA LEU A 109 -1.04 -15.21 -6.37
C LEU A 109 -1.85 -14.62 -5.21
N SER A 110 -1.76 -15.27 -4.06
CA SER A 110 -2.34 -14.74 -2.82
C SER A 110 -1.22 -14.33 -1.88
N LEU A 111 -1.36 -13.17 -1.27
CA LEU A 111 -0.49 -12.76 -0.16
C LEU A 111 -0.53 -13.80 0.97
N SER A 112 0.58 -13.93 1.68
CA SER A 112 0.63 -14.76 2.90
C SER A 112 -0.06 -14.07 4.07
N SER A 113 -0.04 -12.72 4.09
CA SER A 113 -0.71 -11.90 5.10
C SER A 113 -0.96 -10.49 4.59
N GLY A 114 -2.04 -9.86 5.07
CA GLY A 114 -2.40 -8.46 4.81
C GLY A 114 -3.24 -8.25 3.55
N PRO A 115 -3.45 -6.99 3.13
CA PRO A 115 -3.01 -5.75 3.78
C PRO A 115 -3.58 -5.59 5.21
N THR A 116 -2.70 -5.25 6.15
CA THR A 116 -3.06 -5.02 7.56
C THR A 116 -2.81 -3.55 7.91
N PHE A 117 -3.79 -2.91 8.50
CA PHE A 117 -3.70 -1.51 8.94
C PHE A 117 -2.68 -1.36 10.07
N ASN A 118 -1.82 -0.34 9.98
CA ASN A 118 -0.82 -0.03 10.99
C ASN A 118 -1.15 1.26 11.74
N SER A 119 -1.34 2.36 11.00
CA SER A 119 -1.53 3.69 11.59
C SER A 119 -2.03 4.71 10.58
N THR A 120 -2.44 5.87 11.08
CA THR A 120 -2.62 7.09 10.28
C THR A 120 -1.81 8.25 10.89
N THR A 121 -1.48 9.24 10.06
CA THR A 121 -0.67 10.40 10.50
C THR A 121 -1.41 11.36 11.42
N SER A 122 -2.75 11.38 11.39
CA SER A 122 -3.58 12.27 12.20
C SER A 122 -4.45 11.55 13.24
N GLY A 123 -4.33 10.22 13.32
CA GLY A 123 -5.01 9.39 14.32
C GLY A 123 -6.43 8.99 13.98
N SER A 124 -6.85 9.09 12.71
CA SER A 124 -8.11 8.53 12.24
C SER A 124 -8.13 7.01 12.40
N SER A 125 -9.31 6.46 12.62
CA SER A 125 -9.52 5.01 12.65
C SER A 125 -9.33 4.41 11.25
N GLU A 126 -9.02 3.12 11.19
CA GLU A 126 -9.01 2.37 9.95
C GLU A 126 -10.29 2.62 9.13
N GLY A 127 -10.13 2.80 7.83
CA GLY A 127 -11.24 3.04 6.92
C GLY A 127 -11.67 4.49 6.78
N SER A 128 -11.01 5.46 7.44
CA SER A 128 -11.27 6.89 7.24
C SER A 128 -10.00 7.72 7.25
N LEU A 129 -9.98 8.81 6.44
CA LEU A 129 -8.87 9.75 6.37
C LEU A 129 -9.42 11.18 6.32
N VAL A 130 -8.90 12.07 7.17
CA VAL A 130 -9.11 13.50 7.01
C VAL A 130 -8.27 14.04 5.85
N SER A 131 -8.51 15.28 5.44
CA SER A 131 -7.73 15.93 4.36
C SER A 131 -6.23 15.92 4.65
N GLY A 132 -5.41 15.47 3.70
CA GLY A 132 -3.95 15.39 3.80
C GLY A 132 -3.43 14.29 4.73
N GLU A 133 -4.30 13.43 5.25
CA GLU A 133 -3.90 12.33 6.13
C GLU A 133 -3.44 11.12 5.32
N ILE A 134 -2.42 10.42 5.85
CA ILE A 134 -1.87 9.20 5.26
C ILE A 134 -2.17 8.02 6.18
N ALA A 135 -2.77 6.95 5.63
CA ALA A 135 -2.83 5.64 6.26
C ALA A 135 -1.68 4.76 5.78
N THR A 136 -1.13 3.95 6.67
CA THR A 136 -0.07 2.97 6.37
C THR A 136 -0.57 1.56 6.65
N TYR A 137 -0.30 0.65 5.71
CA TYR A 137 -0.60 -0.77 5.79
C TYR A 137 0.65 -1.59 5.48
N THR A 138 0.67 -2.83 5.95
CA THR A 138 1.69 -3.82 5.59
C THR A 138 1.04 -5.08 5.03
N ALA A 139 1.74 -5.72 4.10
CA ALA A 139 1.37 -7.03 3.57
C ALA A 139 2.63 -7.86 3.40
N SER A 140 2.52 -9.18 3.31
CA SER A 140 3.67 -10.04 3.12
C SER A 140 3.35 -11.26 2.25
N TYR A 141 4.39 -11.76 1.61
CA TYR A 141 4.37 -12.97 0.80
C TYR A 141 5.59 -13.83 1.08
N THR A 142 5.41 -15.12 1.30
CA THR A 142 6.51 -16.07 1.45
C THR A 142 6.89 -16.63 0.07
N VAL A 143 8.15 -16.45 -0.31
CA VAL A 143 8.69 -16.86 -1.60
C VAL A 143 8.69 -18.39 -1.74
N VAL A 144 8.26 -18.88 -2.91
CA VAL A 144 8.29 -20.29 -3.28
C VAL A 144 9.20 -20.53 -4.48
N SER A 145 9.55 -21.79 -4.76
CA SER A 145 10.52 -22.14 -5.81
C SER A 145 10.15 -21.63 -7.21
N SER A 146 8.87 -21.58 -7.53
CA SER A 146 8.40 -21.05 -8.81
C SER A 146 8.57 -19.52 -8.96
N ASP A 147 8.66 -18.78 -7.85
CA ASP A 147 8.94 -17.35 -7.88
C ASP A 147 10.41 -17.11 -8.23
N VAL A 148 11.33 -17.88 -7.62
CA VAL A 148 12.76 -17.83 -7.95
C VAL A 148 12.99 -18.19 -9.41
N ALA A 149 12.29 -19.20 -9.92
CA ALA A 149 12.34 -19.58 -11.34
C ALA A 149 11.86 -18.47 -12.29
N SER A 150 10.89 -17.67 -11.85
CA SER A 150 10.36 -16.53 -12.60
C SER A 150 11.16 -15.24 -12.42
N THR A 151 12.09 -15.21 -11.45
CA THR A 151 13.00 -14.08 -11.11
C THR A 151 12.35 -12.82 -10.58
N THR A 152 11.04 -12.68 -10.63
CA THR A 152 10.34 -11.45 -10.24
C THR A 152 8.93 -11.77 -9.76
N VAL A 153 8.50 -11.04 -8.76
CA VAL A 153 7.10 -10.96 -8.33
C VAL A 153 6.63 -9.51 -8.46
N TYR A 154 5.37 -9.31 -8.85
CA TYR A 154 4.73 -8.01 -9.04
C TYR A 154 3.52 -7.88 -8.14
N ASN A 155 3.31 -6.71 -7.60
CA ASN A 155 2.16 -6.44 -6.74
C ASN A 155 1.65 -5.02 -6.94
N SER A 156 0.34 -4.87 -7.00
CA SER A 156 -0.36 -3.60 -6.96
C SER A 156 -1.52 -3.66 -5.98
N VAL A 157 -1.98 -2.51 -5.53
CA VAL A 157 -3.18 -2.40 -4.70
C VAL A 157 -4.09 -1.30 -5.23
N THR A 158 -5.38 -1.57 -5.26
CA THR A 158 -6.40 -0.56 -5.55
C THR A 158 -7.05 -0.13 -4.25
N ALA A 159 -6.96 1.16 -3.93
CA ALA A 159 -7.72 1.77 -2.84
C ALA A 159 -9.03 2.35 -3.36
N ASN A 160 -10.12 2.10 -2.63
CA ASN A 160 -11.43 2.69 -2.88
C ASN A 160 -11.92 3.39 -1.62
N ALA A 161 -12.53 4.55 -1.76
CA ALA A 161 -13.12 5.28 -0.65
C ALA A 161 -14.36 6.06 -1.10
N VAL A 162 -15.13 6.56 -0.13
CA VAL A 162 -16.29 7.40 -0.36
C VAL A 162 -16.06 8.75 0.33
N THR A 163 -16.26 9.83 -0.42
CA THR A 163 -16.20 11.20 0.13
C THR A 163 -17.39 11.45 1.04
N ILE A 164 -17.30 12.47 1.90
CA ILE A 164 -18.41 12.89 2.76
C ILE A 164 -19.67 13.29 1.97
N GLY A 165 -19.50 13.69 0.70
CA GLY A 165 -20.60 13.98 -0.23
C GLY A 165 -21.18 12.74 -0.92
N GLY A 166 -20.69 11.54 -0.62
CA GLY A 166 -21.20 10.27 -1.18
C GLY A 166 -20.61 9.87 -2.53
N ALA A 167 -19.62 10.61 -3.06
CA ALA A 167 -18.93 10.24 -4.30
C ALA A 167 -17.87 9.17 -4.04
N SER A 168 -17.85 8.13 -4.87
CA SER A 168 -16.79 7.11 -4.85
C SER A 168 -15.54 7.65 -5.54
N ILE A 169 -14.38 7.38 -4.95
CA ILE A 169 -13.06 7.67 -5.49
C ILE A 169 -12.17 6.45 -5.37
N SER A 170 -11.21 6.31 -6.27
CA SER A 170 -10.26 5.20 -6.25
C SER A 170 -8.92 5.63 -6.81
N ASP A 171 -7.87 4.88 -6.43
CA ASP A 171 -6.54 4.99 -6.98
C ASP A 171 -5.85 3.63 -6.98
N ILE A 172 -4.91 3.42 -7.92
CA ILE A 172 -4.08 2.22 -8.02
C ILE A 172 -2.67 2.63 -7.62
N SER A 173 -2.02 1.78 -6.84
CA SER A 173 -0.69 2.08 -6.32
C SER A 173 0.34 2.34 -7.41
N ASP A 174 1.17 3.33 -7.13
CA ASP A 174 2.46 3.62 -7.74
C ASP A 174 3.57 2.94 -6.92
N ASP A 175 4.70 2.55 -7.54
CA ASP A 175 5.82 1.92 -6.82
C ASP A 175 6.72 2.93 -6.09
N GLY A 176 6.50 4.24 -6.31
CA GLY A 176 7.21 5.35 -5.70
C GLY A 176 8.53 5.72 -6.40
N ASP A 177 8.79 5.20 -7.60
CA ASP A 177 9.96 5.55 -8.42
C ASP A 177 9.57 6.28 -9.72
N ASP A 178 9.35 7.58 -9.64
CA ASP A 178 9.05 8.46 -10.79
C ASP A 178 10.15 8.50 -11.88
N ASN A 179 11.31 7.86 -11.66
CA ASN A 179 12.43 7.89 -12.61
C ASN A 179 12.39 6.73 -13.61
N ASP A 180 11.54 5.76 -13.45
CA ASP A 180 11.40 4.61 -14.35
C ASP A 180 10.55 4.91 -15.58
N GLY A 181 9.88 6.08 -15.62
CA GLY A 181 9.07 6.56 -16.73
C GLY A 181 7.56 6.46 -16.50
N SER A 182 7.12 5.94 -15.35
CA SER A 182 5.76 6.05 -14.84
C SER A 182 5.71 7.08 -13.70
N LEU A 183 4.63 7.83 -13.60
CA LEU A 183 4.40 8.84 -12.56
C LEU A 183 3.18 8.49 -11.71
N SER A 184 2.51 7.39 -12.04
CA SER A 184 1.29 6.96 -11.36
C SER A 184 0.86 5.58 -11.83
N SER A 185 0.34 4.80 -10.92
CA SER A 185 -0.38 3.54 -11.19
C SER A 185 0.47 2.46 -11.87
N ASP A 186 1.70 2.26 -11.42
CA ASP A 186 2.52 1.14 -11.84
C ASP A 186 2.68 0.07 -10.75
N GLU A 187 3.13 -1.12 -11.17
CA GLU A 187 3.23 -2.26 -10.28
C GLU A 187 4.57 -2.28 -9.55
N THR A 188 4.55 -2.32 -8.24
CA THR A 188 5.72 -2.63 -7.42
C THR A 188 6.26 -4.00 -7.79
N PHE A 189 7.55 -4.11 -8.07
CA PHE A 189 8.19 -5.39 -8.33
C PHE A 189 9.33 -5.68 -7.35
N VAL A 190 9.55 -6.97 -7.09
CA VAL A 190 10.68 -7.46 -6.31
C VAL A 190 11.42 -8.52 -7.11
N THR A 191 12.71 -8.29 -7.34
CA THR A 191 13.57 -9.22 -8.06
C THR A 191 14.09 -10.30 -7.14
N LEU A 192 14.04 -11.54 -7.60
CA LEU A 192 14.58 -12.74 -6.96
C LEU A 192 15.78 -13.22 -7.76
N THR A 193 16.97 -12.80 -7.36
CA THR A 193 18.20 -13.15 -8.07
C THR A 193 18.46 -14.66 -8.01
N GLN A 194 18.72 -15.29 -9.17
CA GLN A 194 19.13 -16.68 -9.25
C GLN A 194 20.62 -16.83 -8.97
N GLU A 195 20.97 -17.66 -8.02
CA GLU A 195 22.34 -17.97 -7.63
C GLU A 195 22.57 -19.48 -7.69
N PRO A 196 22.77 -20.06 -8.90
CA PRO A 196 23.00 -21.49 -9.04
C PRO A 196 24.37 -21.88 -8.48
N GLN A 197 24.43 -22.85 -7.59
CA GLN A 197 25.67 -23.33 -7.01
C GLN A 197 25.61 -24.81 -6.70
N ILE A 198 26.70 -25.53 -6.92
CA ILE A 198 26.84 -26.96 -6.64
C ILE A 198 28.12 -27.18 -5.85
N GLU A 199 28.04 -28.03 -4.84
CA GLU A 199 29.20 -28.52 -4.05
C GLU A 199 29.38 -29.99 -4.24
N VAL A 200 30.64 -30.40 -4.49
CA VAL A 200 31.01 -31.82 -4.62
C VAL A 200 32.08 -32.18 -3.61
N THR A 201 31.76 -33.13 -2.74
CA THR A 201 32.73 -33.67 -1.79
C THR A 201 33.05 -35.14 -2.15
N LYS A 202 34.31 -35.55 -1.92
CA LYS A 202 34.76 -36.92 -2.13
C LYS A 202 35.60 -37.37 -0.94
N THR A 203 35.20 -38.47 -0.34
CA THR A 203 35.93 -39.12 0.75
C THR A 203 36.34 -40.49 0.35
N VAL A 204 37.37 -41.05 1.01
CA VAL A 204 37.81 -42.41 0.82
C VAL A 204 37.99 -43.13 2.16
N VAL A 205 37.55 -44.36 2.19
CA VAL A 205 37.84 -45.33 3.26
C VAL A 205 38.50 -46.54 2.65
N VAL A 206 39.68 -46.88 3.15
CA VAL A 206 40.38 -48.10 2.71
C VAL A 206 40.11 -49.24 3.70
N ASN A 207 39.48 -50.29 3.22
CA ASN A 207 39.30 -51.54 4.00
C ASN A 207 40.58 -52.33 3.94
N GLN A 208 41.36 -52.28 5.01
CA GLN A 208 42.66 -52.98 5.17
C GLN A 208 42.46 -54.31 5.77
N ALA A 209 43.10 -55.35 5.20
CA ALA A 209 43.19 -56.64 5.80
C ALA A 209 44.26 -56.73 6.93
N GLY A 210 45.17 -55.75 7.01
CA GLY A 210 46.24 -55.64 7.99
C GLY A 210 46.43 -54.23 8.56
N SER A 211 47.56 -53.97 9.22
CA SER A 211 47.85 -52.66 9.80
C SER A 211 48.41 -51.60 8.81
N VAL A 212 48.71 -51.99 7.60
CA VAL A 212 49.23 -51.16 6.51
C VAL A 212 48.48 -51.47 5.21
N ILE A 213 48.30 -50.40 4.38
CA ILE A 213 47.66 -50.53 3.05
C ILE A 213 48.54 -51.41 2.17
N ALA A 214 47.95 -52.45 1.56
CA ALA A 214 48.62 -53.42 0.73
C ALA A 214 47.86 -53.75 -0.57
N ILE A 215 48.52 -54.46 -1.48
CA ILE A 215 47.89 -54.95 -2.71
C ILE A 215 46.74 -55.88 -2.33
N GLY A 216 45.53 -55.57 -2.87
CA GLY A 216 44.31 -56.32 -2.60
C GLY A 216 43.35 -55.64 -1.63
N ASP A 217 43.79 -54.61 -0.94
CA ASP A 217 42.88 -53.77 -0.14
C ASP A 217 41.94 -52.96 -1.03
N VAL A 218 40.74 -52.71 -0.53
CA VAL A 218 39.66 -52.03 -1.27
C VAL A 218 39.52 -50.58 -0.79
N ALA A 219 39.69 -49.64 -1.70
CA ALA A 219 39.39 -48.23 -1.47
C ALA A 219 37.94 -47.90 -1.87
N ASN A 220 37.13 -47.60 -0.88
CA ASN A 220 35.73 -47.19 -1.10
C ASN A 220 35.66 -45.68 -1.12
N TYR A 221 35.20 -45.13 -2.22
CA TYR A 221 34.98 -43.69 -2.39
C TYR A 221 33.51 -43.37 -2.20
N THR A 222 33.23 -42.36 -1.40
CA THR A 222 31.90 -41.74 -1.31
C THR A 222 31.98 -40.37 -1.97
N ILE A 223 31.08 -40.10 -2.93
CA ILE A 223 30.95 -38.83 -3.61
C ILE A 223 29.58 -38.28 -3.23
N THR A 224 29.58 -37.09 -2.66
CA THR A 224 28.33 -36.35 -2.35
C THR A 224 28.27 -35.12 -3.26
N VAL A 225 27.12 -34.93 -3.88
CA VAL A 225 26.81 -33.74 -4.68
C VAL A 225 25.67 -33.04 -3.99
N ALA A 226 25.87 -31.78 -3.61
CA ALA A 226 24.87 -30.95 -2.98
C ALA A 226 24.57 -29.75 -3.87
N ASN A 227 23.29 -29.40 -4.00
CA ASN A 227 22.89 -28.12 -4.52
C ASN A 227 22.94 -27.11 -3.35
N THR A 228 23.83 -26.13 -3.42
CA THR A 228 24.04 -25.09 -2.40
C THR A 228 23.56 -23.74 -2.90
N GLY A 229 23.00 -23.66 -4.11
CA GLY A 229 22.35 -22.48 -4.66
C GLY A 229 20.85 -22.41 -4.35
N ASN A 230 20.22 -21.32 -4.78
CA ASN A 230 18.79 -21.04 -4.58
C ASN A 230 17.88 -21.53 -5.72
N VAL A 231 18.44 -22.19 -6.74
CA VAL A 231 17.70 -22.73 -7.90
C VAL A 231 17.84 -24.25 -7.97
N SER A 232 16.81 -24.93 -8.46
CA SER A 232 16.77 -26.39 -8.65
C SER A 232 17.16 -26.82 -10.06
#